data_23f52dd2ba7d8cc940a7f53101f8e1ab
#
_entry.id   23f52dd2ba7d8cc940a7f53101f8e1ab
#
_cell.length_a   1.000
_cell.length_b   1.000
_cell.length_c   1.000
_cell.angle_alpha   90.00
_cell.angle_beta   90.00
_cell.angle_gamma   90.00
#
_symmetry.space_group_name_H-M   'P 1'
#
loop_
_entity.id
_entity.type
_entity.pdbx_description
1 polymer ?
#
loop_
_entity_poly.entity_id
_entity_poly.type
_entity_poly.pdbx_seq_one_letter_code
_entity_poly.pdbx_strand_id
1 'polypeptide(L)'
;MQTYDYIVVGAGSAGAVVANRLSADARNRVLLLEAGPASHPWSRIPIGYARLLTNPAANWLYASEPEANTNGRKLPVPRGRLLGGSSAINGMAFVRGQAQDFDTWAQMGNQGWSYESVLPFFKRMESYEGGDHRFRGRDGPLRITNPPPLDPLYAALIKAAAEVGIAHNPDYNGPRQDGIAMSQASIAAGRRMSTARCYLDPIRKRGNLRIETGALTESLVLEGKRCTGVRYSMGGNVREARAAREVVVSAGSINSPQLLELSGIGQPEHLQNLGIDVRHALPGVGENLRDHYAPRTRWAIGAKGITYNDRGRGLGLVRQALRYALFGQGLLAMVGAPIRAFVRSRDGLAAPDLLLGWVPMLTEPGPRGPRIARQSGVTCYAHPMRPESRGHVHIVSADPRRPPAINFNFLSSPIDAALTVRAVRIARAVMTAPAMAPLQVTEMAPGADRTDDEILDWVKRAAETTYHPVGTCKMGSDAASVVDARLRVRGIEALRIADASIMPTLTSGNTNAPSIMIGEKAADMVLKDAVAAQ
;
A
#
# COMPACT_ATOMS: atom_id res chain seq x y z
N MET A 1 14.99 14.69 29.57
CA MET A 1 15.04 14.07 28.24
C MET A 1 15.07 12.55 28.43
N GLN A 2 14.24 11.79 27.70
CA GLN A 2 14.22 10.32 27.83
C GLN A 2 15.08 9.69 26.73
N THR A 3 15.89 8.70 27.12
CA THR A 3 16.77 7.95 26.20
C THR A 3 16.23 6.55 26.00
N TYR A 4 16.20 6.11 24.74
CA TYR A 4 15.82 4.78 24.30
C TYR A 4 16.98 4.15 23.52
N ASP A 5 17.01 2.84 23.39
CA ASP A 5 17.97 2.19 22.48
C ASP A 5 17.57 2.48 21.02
N TYR A 6 16.28 2.34 20.73
CA TYR A 6 15.73 2.55 19.40
C TYR A 6 14.52 3.48 19.42
N ILE A 7 14.43 4.35 18.42
CA ILE A 7 13.23 5.15 18.16
C ILE A 7 12.69 4.75 16.78
N VAL A 8 11.41 4.37 16.70
CA VAL A 8 10.72 4.07 15.46
C VAL A 8 9.72 5.16 15.17
N VAL A 9 9.87 5.83 14.04
CA VAL A 9 8.99 6.93 13.60
C VAL A 9 7.96 6.43 12.62
N GLY A 10 6.69 6.45 12.99
CA GLY A 10 5.56 5.94 12.23
C GLY A 10 5.20 4.49 12.60
N ALA A 11 3.96 4.29 13.07
CA ALA A 11 3.41 2.99 13.44
C ALA A 11 2.61 2.33 12.31
N GLY A 12 3.05 2.54 11.05
CA GLY A 12 2.43 1.98 9.86
C GLY A 12 2.74 0.50 9.63
N SER A 13 2.62 0.07 8.35
CA SER A 13 2.79 -1.34 7.95
C SER A 13 4.16 -1.90 8.32
N ALA A 14 5.23 -1.14 8.15
CA ALA A 14 6.58 -1.58 8.51
C ALA A 14 6.96 -1.23 9.95
N GLY A 15 6.70 0.01 10.40
CA GLY A 15 7.16 0.47 11.72
C GLY A 15 6.55 -0.29 12.90
N ALA A 16 5.28 -0.71 12.80
CA ALA A 16 4.66 -1.59 13.79
C ALA A 16 5.40 -2.94 13.93
N VAL A 17 5.90 -3.47 12.82
CA VAL A 17 6.70 -4.70 12.78
C VAL A 17 8.07 -4.46 13.40
N VAL A 18 8.76 -3.39 12.99
CA VAL A 18 10.07 -3.03 13.53
C VAL A 18 10.00 -2.88 15.06
N ALA A 19 9.04 -2.12 15.56
CA ALA A 19 8.86 -1.94 17.01
C ALA A 19 8.56 -3.27 17.75
N ASN A 20 7.73 -4.14 17.15
CA ASN A 20 7.45 -5.47 17.70
C ASN A 20 8.72 -6.31 17.82
N ARG A 21 9.52 -6.39 16.75
CA ARG A 21 10.70 -7.25 16.68
C ARG A 21 11.85 -6.72 17.57
N LEU A 22 12.09 -5.41 17.55
CA LEU A 22 13.13 -4.80 18.39
C LEU A 22 12.83 -4.94 19.89
N SER A 23 11.57 -4.76 20.30
CA SER A 23 11.15 -4.90 21.68
C SER A 23 10.96 -6.34 22.15
N ALA A 24 11.20 -7.35 21.28
CA ALA A 24 11.16 -8.75 21.68
C ALA A 24 12.31 -9.12 22.66
N ASP A 25 13.46 -8.47 22.52
CA ASP A 25 14.50 -8.51 23.53
C ASP A 25 14.21 -7.47 24.63
N ALA A 26 13.98 -7.92 25.85
CA ALA A 26 13.64 -7.08 27.00
C ALA A 26 14.75 -6.05 27.36
N ARG A 27 15.98 -6.27 26.92
CA ARG A 27 17.11 -5.34 27.10
C ARG A 27 17.01 -4.09 26.24
N ASN A 28 16.28 -4.14 25.12
CA ASN A 28 16.11 -3.02 24.21
C ASN A 28 14.94 -2.14 24.67
N ARG A 29 15.20 -0.90 24.99
CA ARG A 29 14.17 0.13 25.24
C ARG A 29 13.75 0.75 23.92
N VAL A 30 12.49 0.59 23.51
CA VAL A 30 11.97 1.03 22.20
C VAL A 30 10.89 2.09 22.40
N LEU A 31 11.03 3.22 21.68
CA LEU A 31 9.98 4.23 21.52
C LEU A 31 9.37 4.11 20.12
N LEU A 32 8.04 4.01 20.03
CA LEU A 32 7.28 4.06 18.78
C LEU A 32 6.42 5.32 18.78
N LEU A 33 6.61 6.19 17.78
CA LEU A 33 5.87 7.44 17.60
C LEU A 33 4.86 7.30 16.45
N GLU A 34 3.61 7.73 16.69
CA GLU A 34 2.54 7.77 15.68
C GLU A 34 1.82 9.12 15.72
N ALA A 35 1.72 9.79 14.58
CA ALA A 35 1.10 11.12 14.47
C ALA A 35 -0.42 11.10 14.70
N GLY A 36 -1.06 9.97 14.42
CA GLY A 36 -2.51 9.80 14.55
C GLY A 36 -2.95 9.17 15.88
N PRO A 37 -4.26 8.92 16.03
CA PRO A 37 -4.83 8.27 17.22
C PRO A 37 -4.48 6.78 17.30
N ALA A 38 -4.73 6.18 18.47
CA ALA A 38 -4.50 4.76 18.70
C ALA A 38 -5.44 3.85 17.89
N SER A 39 -6.61 4.30 17.51
CA SER A 39 -7.57 3.52 16.72
C SER A 39 -8.70 4.39 16.20
N HIS A 40 -9.46 3.85 15.25
CA HIS A 40 -10.74 4.41 14.79
C HIS A 40 -11.76 3.28 14.67
N PRO A 41 -13.04 3.45 15.07
CA PRO A 41 -14.05 2.37 15.04
C PRO A 41 -14.16 1.68 13.67
N TRP A 42 -14.21 2.46 12.59
CA TRP A 42 -14.30 1.94 11.22
C TRP A 42 -13.04 1.17 10.75
N SER A 43 -11.89 1.36 11.38
CA SER A 43 -10.67 0.62 11.03
C SER A 43 -10.72 -0.87 11.39
N ARG A 44 -11.67 -1.28 12.23
CA ARG A 44 -11.86 -2.69 12.61
C ARG A 44 -12.74 -3.45 11.61
N ILE A 45 -13.64 -2.75 10.93
CA ILE A 45 -14.63 -3.30 10.00
C ILE A 45 -14.03 -3.28 8.59
N PRO A 46 -13.95 -4.42 7.87
CA PRO A 46 -13.32 -4.46 6.55
C PRO A 46 -13.82 -3.38 5.59
N ILE A 47 -15.11 -3.29 5.28
CA ILE A 47 -15.65 -2.26 4.38
C ILE A 47 -15.51 -0.83 4.93
N GLY A 48 -15.20 -0.68 6.20
CA GLY A 48 -15.00 0.62 6.86
C GLY A 48 -13.94 1.49 6.17
N TYR A 49 -13.05 0.89 5.36
CA TYR A 49 -12.09 1.65 4.56
C TYR A 49 -12.77 2.74 3.72
N ALA A 50 -13.94 2.47 3.15
CA ALA A 50 -14.67 3.44 2.34
C ALA A 50 -15.05 4.73 3.12
N ARG A 51 -15.23 4.62 4.44
CA ARG A 51 -15.48 5.77 5.33
C ARG A 51 -14.17 6.46 5.77
N LEU A 52 -13.06 5.74 5.76
CA LEU A 52 -11.76 6.25 6.23
C LEU A 52 -10.98 6.99 5.16
N LEU A 53 -11.25 6.72 3.88
CA LEU A 53 -10.57 7.40 2.76
C LEU A 53 -10.76 8.93 2.75
N THR A 54 -11.83 9.43 3.36
CA THR A 54 -12.14 10.87 3.45
C THR A 54 -12.23 11.39 4.89
N ASN A 55 -11.79 10.60 5.88
CA ASN A 55 -11.94 10.94 7.29
C ASN A 55 -10.65 11.55 7.87
N PRO A 56 -10.62 12.85 8.22
CA PRO A 56 -9.41 13.52 8.73
C PRO A 56 -8.92 12.97 10.08
N ALA A 57 -9.77 12.28 10.85
CA ALA A 57 -9.36 11.66 12.11
C ALA A 57 -8.43 10.46 11.94
N ALA A 58 -8.41 9.83 10.73
CA ALA A 58 -7.65 8.62 10.47
C ALA A 58 -6.84 8.67 9.16
N ASN A 59 -6.84 9.81 8.47
CA ASN A 59 -6.24 9.96 7.15
C ASN A 59 -5.56 11.33 7.04
N TRP A 60 -4.40 11.37 6.42
CA TRP A 60 -3.68 12.61 6.12
C TRP A 60 -4.38 13.49 5.08
N LEU A 61 -5.24 12.89 4.24
CA LEU A 61 -5.99 13.57 3.18
C LEU A 61 -5.12 14.31 2.17
N TYR A 62 -3.98 13.74 1.81
CA TYR A 62 -3.13 14.31 0.77
C TYR A 62 -3.83 14.31 -0.60
N ALA A 63 -3.39 15.22 -1.45
CA ALA A 63 -3.72 15.26 -2.87
C ALA A 63 -2.45 15.52 -3.67
N SER A 64 -2.42 15.04 -4.92
CA SER A 64 -1.33 15.39 -5.83
C SER A 64 -1.40 16.87 -6.23
N GLU A 65 -0.29 17.38 -6.73
CA GLU A 65 -0.30 18.59 -7.56
C GLU A 65 -1.08 18.32 -8.86
N PRO A 66 -1.40 19.36 -9.64
CA PRO A 66 -2.02 19.18 -10.95
C PRO A 66 -1.14 18.28 -11.84
N GLU A 67 -1.67 17.13 -12.26
CA GLU A 67 -0.95 16.13 -13.05
C GLU A 67 -1.08 16.46 -14.56
N ALA A 68 0.03 16.82 -15.21
CA ALA A 68 0.05 17.32 -16.57
C ALA A 68 -0.62 16.36 -17.59
N ASN A 69 -0.27 15.07 -17.52
CA ASN A 69 -0.78 14.05 -18.45
C ASN A 69 -2.18 13.52 -18.10
N THR A 70 -2.81 14.04 -17.06
CA THR A 70 -4.17 13.68 -16.64
C THR A 70 -5.09 14.90 -16.61
N ASN A 71 -4.95 15.79 -17.59
CA ASN A 71 -5.75 17.00 -17.78
C ASN A 71 -5.70 17.98 -16.58
N GLY A 72 -4.55 18.10 -15.93
CA GLY A 72 -4.36 19.01 -14.79
C GLY A 72 -5.12 18.60 -13.53
N ARG A 73 -5.56 17.35 -13.42
CA ARG A 73 -6.33 16.87 -12.26
C ARG A 73 -5.45 16.75 -11.02
N LYS A 74 -6.00 17.18 -9.88
CA LYS A 74 -5.48 16.81 -8.55
C LYS A 74 -6.12 15.50 -8.11
N LEU A 75 -5.30 14.53 -7.75
CA LEU A 75 -5.76 13.19 -7.38
C LEU A 75 -5.68 13.00 -5.86
N PRO A 76 -6.74 12.49 -5.20
CA PRO A 76 -6.67 12.16 -3.77
C PRO A 76 -5.62 11.07 -3.49
N VAL A 77 -4.80 11.30 -2.47
CA VAL A 77 -3.72 10.38 -2.03
C VAL A 77 -3.94 10.00 -0.55
N PRO A 78 -4.95 9.18 -0.23
CA PRO A 78 -5.25 8.80 1.14
C PRO A 78 -4.11 8.00 1.77
N ARG A 79 -3.63 8.45 2.94
CA ARG A 79 -2.62 7.78 3.76
C ARG A 79 -3.10 7.67 5.20
N GLY A 80 -2.98 6.48 5.79
CA GLY A 80 -3.44 6.25 7.16
C GLY A 80 -2.65 7.08 8.17
N ARG A 81 -3.39 7.74 9.09
CA ARG A 81 -2.87 8.51 10.21
C ARG A 81 -3.48 7.96 11.51
N LEU A 82 -3.00 6.80 11.91
CA LEU A 82 -3.37 6.10 13.15
C LEU A 82 -2.45 4.88 13.33
N LEU A 83 -2.48 4.22 14.50
CA LEU A 83 -1.75 2.95 14.66
C LEU A 83 -2.16 1.95 13.57
N GLY A 84 -1.15 1.37 12.93
CA GLY A 84 -1.28 0.53 11.75
C GLY A 84 -1.16 1.30 10.42
N GLY A 85 -1.16 2.62 10.44
CA GLY A 85 -1.01 3.47 9.26
C GLY A 85 -1.98 3.08 8.14
N SER A 86 -1.49 3.02 6.91
CA SER A 86 -2.32 2.64 5.75
C SER A 86 -2.86 1.20 5.80
N SER A 87 -2.25 0.27 6.57
CA SER A 87 -2.84 -1.06 6.80
C SER A 87 -4.17 -1.01 7.56
N ALA A 88 -4.42 0.07 8.32
CA ALA A 88 -5.65 0.26 9.06
C ALA A 88 -6.80 0.87 8.22
N ILE A 89 -6.49 1.40 7.01
CA ILE A 89 -7.48 2.03 6.12
C ILE A 89 -7.52 1.45 4.70
N ASN A 90 -6.67 0.48 4.34
CA ASN A 90 -6.59 -0.10 3.00
C ASN A 90 -7.74 -1.07 2.68
N GLY A 91 -7.78 -1.57 1.42
CA GLY A 91 -8.73 -2.58 0.94
C GLY A 91 -8.40 -4.03 1.35
N MET A 92 -7.37 -4.28 2.15
CA MET A 92 -6.95 -5.56 2.73
C MET A 92 -6.52 -6.66 1.74
N ALA A 93 -6.40 -6.36 0.47
CA ALA A 93 -5.89 -7.33 -0.49
C ALA A 93 -4.43 -7.70 -0.16
N PHE A 94 -4.16 -9.00 -0.09
CA PHE A 94 -2.84 -9.52 0.21
C PHE A 94 -2.16 -10.02 -1.06
N VAL A 95 -1.14 -9.29 -1.51
CA VAL A 95 -0.31 -9.60 -2.67
C VAL A 95 1.14 -9.36 -2.30
N ARG A 96 2.00 -10.35 -2.51
CA ARG A 96 3.44 -10.23 -2.20
C ARG A 96 4.25 -9.55 -3.31
N GLY A 97 3.75 -9.58 -4.53
CA GLY A 97 4.50 -9.31 -5.75
C GLY A 97 5.01 -10.60 -6.40
N GLN A 98 5.84 -10.46 -7.41
CA GLN A 98 6.47 -11.56 -8.16
C GLN A 98 7.91 -11.79 -7.70
N ALA A 99 8.43 -13.00 -7.87
CA ALA A 99 9.85 -13.28 -7.65
C ALA A 99 10.75 -12.31 -8.42
N GLN A 100 10.39 -12.04 -9.68
CA GLN A 100 11.11 -11.11 -10.55
C GLN A 100 11.24 -9.69 -9.97
N ASP A 101 10.28 -9.19 -9.20
CA ASP A 101 10.36 -7.86 -8.59
C ASP A 101 11.58 -7.76 -7.66
N PHE A 102 11.75 -8.76 -6.79
CA PHE A 102 12.82 -8.82 -5.80
C PHE A 102 14.15 -9.20 -6.42
N ASP A 103 14.16 -10.12 -7.40
CA ASP A 103 15.37 -10.48 -8.15
C ASP A 103 15.89 -9.28 -8.94
N THR A 104 15.00 -8.45 -9.49
CA THR A 104 15.37 -7.17 -10.10
C THR A 104 15.99 -6.22 -9.07
N TRP A 105 15.46 -6.13 -7.85
CA TRP A 105 16.08 -5.32 -6.80
C TRP A 105 17.49 -5.78 -6.49
N ALA A 106 17.72 -7.10 -6.39
CA ALA A 106 19.05 -7.67 -6.18
C ALA A 106 20.01 -7.35 -7.35
N GLN A 107 19.55 -7.48 -8.60
CA GLN A 107 20.31 -7.15 -9.80
C GLN A 107 20.68 -5.66 -9.89
N MET A 108 19.86 -4.78 -9.32
CA MET A 108 20.16 -3.34 -9.18
C MET A 108 21.22 -3.04 -8.10
N GLY A 109 21.93 -4.05 -7.59
CA GLY A 109 23.00 -3.92 -6.60
C GLY A 109 22.56 -4.05 -5.14
N ASN A 110 21.28 -4.37 -4.88
CA ASN A 110 20.78 -4.54 -3.52
C ASN A 110 20.95 -5.99 -3.06
N GLN A 111 22.17 -6.34 -2.63
CA GLN A 111 22.48 -7.68 -2.14
C GLN A 111 21.58 -8.09 -0.97
N GLY A 112 21.09 -9.34 -1.00
CA GLY A 112 20.19 -9.89 0.00
C GLY A 112 18.71 -9.50 -0.21
N TRP A 113 18.34 -8.92 -1.35
CA TRP A 113 16.96 -8.57 -1.69
C TRP A 113 16.37 -9.43 -2.83
N SER A 114 17.02 -10.54 -3.24
CA SER A 114 16.42 -11.53 -4.15
C SER A 114 15.19 -12.16 -3.53
N TYR A 115 14.32 -12.75 -4.36
CA TYR A 115 13.11 -13.43 -3.87
C TYR A 115 13.42 -14.51 -2.83
N GLU A 116 14.45 -15.32 -3.08
CA GLU A 116 14.91 -16.32 -2.12
C GLU A 116 15.29 -15.72 -0.76
N SER A 117 15.96 -14.57 -0.78
CA SER A 117 16.39 -13.86 0.43
C SER A 117 15.23 -13.22 1.20
N VAL A 118 14.14 -12.82 0.54
CA VAL A 118 12.99 -12.17 1.19
C VAL A 118 11.85 -13.14 1.50
N LEU A 119 11.78 -14.30 0.86
CA LEU A 119 10.75 -15.31 1.08
C LEU A 119 10.61 -15.75 2.55
N PRO A 120 11.70 -15.98 3.31
CA PRO A 120 11.59 -16.31 4.74
C PRO A 120 10.85 -15.26 5.57
N PHE A 121 11.00 -13.96 5.22
CA PHE A 121 10.30 -12.86 5.89
C PHE A 121 8.82 -12.81 5.52
N PHE A 122 8.47 -13.10 4.27
CA PHE A 122 7.08 -13.28 3.85
C PHE A 122 6.41 -14.45 4.57
N LYS A 123 7.09 -15.56 4.74
CA LYS A 123 6.58 -16.73 5.48
C LYS A 123 6.43 -16.41 6.97
N ARG A 124 7.41 -15.71 7.57
CA ARG A 124 7.40 -15.34 9.00
C ARG A 124 6.25 -14.41 9.38
N MET A 125 5.83 -13.54 8.45
CA MET A 125 4.77 -12.58 8.76
C MET A 125 3.36 -13.13 8.63
N GLU A 126 3.12 -14.17 7.83
CA GLU A 126 1.77 -14.64 7.50
C GLU A 126 1.38 -15.96 8.15
N SER A 127 0.08 -16.11 8.37
CA SER A 127 -0.59 -17.37 8.64
C SER A 127 -1.68 -17.57 7.60
N TYR A 128 -1.46 -18.51 6.66
CA TYR A 128 -2.38 -18.85 5.58
C TYR A 128 -2.51 -20.37 5.45
N GLU A 129 -3.73 -20.90 5.54
CA GLU A 129 -3.99 -22.34 5.54
C GLU A 129 -3.84 -23.00 4.15
N GLY A 130 -4.04 -22.22 3.07
CA GLY A 130 -3.92 -22.68 1.68
C GLY A 130 -2.49 -22.63 1.14
N GLY A 131 -2.35 -23.11 -0.12
CA GLY A 131 -1.10 -23.04 -0.88
C GLY A 131 0.02 -23.98 -0.38
N ASP A 132 1.12 -23.98 -1.12
CA ASP A 132 2.28 -24.83 -0.86
C ASP A 132 3.15 -24.24 0.28
N HIS A 133 3.47 -25.05 1.30
CA HIS A 133 4.28 -24.67 2.44
C HIS A 133 5.71 -24.20 2.07
N ARG A 134 6.21 -24.55 0.89
CA ARG A 134 7.50 -24.01 0.40
C ARG A 134 7.42 -22.49 0.23
N PHE A 135 6.26 -21.97 -0.18
CA PHE A 135 6.04 -20.55 -0.43
C PHE A 135 5.25 -19.85 0.69
N ARG A 136 4.40 -20.58 1.43
CA ARG A 136 3.43 -20.00 2.36
C ARG A 136 3.81 -20.24 3.83
N GLY A 137 3.58 -19.20 4.67
CA GLY A 137 3.74 -19.27 6.13
C GLY A 137 2.46 -19.75 6.82
N ARG A 138 2.61 -20.37 8.00
CA ARG A 138 1.50 -20.94 8.80
C ARG A 138 1.32 -20.27 10.16
N ASP A 139 2.41 -19.75 10.75
CA ASP A 139 2.48 -19.37 12.15
C ASP A 139 2.72 -17.87 12.38
N GLY A 140 2.67 -17.07 11.30
CA GLY A 140 2.89 -15.63 11.39
C GLY A 140 1.69 -14.88 11.99
N PRO A 141 1.92 -13.68 12.52
CA PRO A 141 0.88 -12.89 13.18
C PRO A 141 -0.22 -12.37 12.25
N LEU A 142 0.08 -12.22 10.95
CA LEU A 142 -0.86 -11.71 9.96
C LEU A 142 -1.68 -12.86 9.36
N ARG A 143 -2.90 -13.05 9.85
CA ARG A 143 -3.81 -14.06 9.32
C ARG A 143 -4.38 -13.62 7.97
N ILE A 144 -4.23 -14.49 6.98
CA ILE A 144 -4.72 -14.33 5.60
C ILE A 144 -5.80 -15.36 5.34
N THR A 145 -6.90 -14.93 4.72
CA THR A 145 -8.01 -15.81 4.35
C THR A 145 -8.48 -15.51 2.93
N ASN A 146 -9.22 -16.44 2.34
CA ASN A 146 -9.99 -16.20 1.13
C ASN A 146 -11.40 -15.74 1.54
N PRO A 147 -11.90 -14.59 1.02
CA PRO A 147 -13.27 -14.20 1.27
C PRO A 147 -14.23 -15.22 0.66
N PRO A 148 -15.42 -15.43 1.26
CA PRO A 148 -16.42 -16.33 0.70
C PRO A 148 -16.90 -15.80 -0.66
N PRO A 149 -17.20 -16.69 -1.62
CA PRO A 149 -17.65 -16.32 -2.95
C PRO A 149 -19.01 -15.60 -2.93
N LEU A 150 -19.23 -14.75 -3.92
CA LEU A 150 -20.51 -14.11 -4.22
C LEU A 150 -21.06 -14.72 -5.53
N ASP A 151 -21.54 -15.93 -5.42
CA ASP A 151 -22.12 -16.64 -6.55
C ASP A 151 -23.55 -16.16 -6.88
N PRO A 152 -23.96 -16.23 -8.17
CA PRO A 152 -23.24 -16.83 -9.31
C PRO A 152 -22.20 -15.90 -10.00
N LEU A 153 -22.03 -14.67 -9.56
CA LEU A 153 -21.17 -13.69 -10.24
C LEU A 153 -19.69 -14.14 -10.30
N TYR A 154 -19.16 -14.67 -9.20
CA TYR A 154 -17.73 -15.06 -9.16
C TYR A 154 -17.45 -16.29 -10.03
N ALA A 155 -18.37 -17.27 -10.01
CA ALA A 155 -18.28 -18.43 -10.89
C ALA A 155 -18.31 -18.01 -12.38
N ALA A 156 -19.21 -17.07 -12.74
CA ALA A 156 -19.29 -16.52 -14.09
C ALA A 156 -18.01 -15.80 -14.50
N LEU A 157 -17.42 -14.97 -13.62
CA LEU A 157 -16.16 -14.26 -13.90
C LEU A 157 -14.98 -15.22 -14.09
N ILE A 158 -14.86 -16.27 -13.27
CA ILE A 158 -13.80 -17.28 -13.42
C ILE A 158 -13.95 -18.02 -14.74
N LYS A 159 -15.19 -18.41 -15.11
CA LYS A 159 -15.47 -19.07 -16.38
C LYS A 159 -15.22 -18.14 -17.57
N ALA A 160 -15.67 -16.90 -17.50
CA ALA A 160 -15.43 -15.88 -18.52
C ALA A 160 -13.93 -15.63 -18.76
N ALA A 161 -13.15 -15.58 -17.68
CA ALA A 161 -11.70 -15.47 -17.78
C ALA A 161 -11.07 -16.65 -18.52
N ALA A 162 -11.52 -17.88 -18.23
CA ALA A 162 -11.04 -19.08 -18.93
C ALA A 162 -11.39 -19.04 -20.44
N GLU A 163 -12.58 -18.55 -20.82
CA GLU A 163 -13.01 -18.39 -22.20
C GLU A 163 -12.13 -17.42 -23.01
N VAL A 164 -11.45 -16.48 -22.33
CA VAL A 164 -10.49 -15.55 -22.93
C VAL A 164 -9.02 -15.91 -22.66
N GLY A 165 -8.75 -17.15 -22.25
CA GLY A 165 -7.39 -17.66 -22.07
C GLY A 165 -6.74 -17.34 -20.72
N ILE A 166 -7.48 -16.83 -19.73
CA ILE A 166 -6.96 -16.53 -18.38
C ILE A 166 -7.31 -17.71 -17.46
N ALA A 167 -6.32 -18.53 -17.13
CA ALA A 167 -6.52 -19.72 -16.28
C ALA A 167 -6.86 -19.35 -14.83
N HIS A 168 -7.60 -20.22 -14.14
CA HIS A 168 -7.81 -20.08 -12.70
C HIS A 168 -6.51 -20.41 -11.94
N ASN A 169 -6.16 -19.55 -10.98
CA ASN A 169 -4.99 -19.72 -10.11
C ASN A 169 -5.43 -19.62 -8.63
N PRO A 170 -5.48 -20.73 -7.89
CA PRO A 170 -5.94 -20.70 -6.50
C PRO A 170 -4.98 -19.99 -5.54
N ASP A 171 -3.70 -19.82 -5.91
CA ASP A 171 -2.69 -19.19 -5.07
C ASP A 171 -1.68 -18.34 -5.87
N TYR A 172 -2.04 -17.09 -6.14
CA TYR A 172 -1.19 -16.12 -6.84
C TYR A 172 -0.01 -15.58 -5.98
N ASN A 173 0.11 -15.98 -4.73
CA ASN A 173 1.27 -15.74 -3.87
C ASN A 173 2.14 -17.00 -3.71
N GLY A 174 1.82 -18.06 -4.47
CA GLY A 174 2.59 -19.29 -4.59
C GLY A 174 3.70 -19.18 -5.66
N PRO A 175 3.99 -20.28 -6.39
CA PRO A 175 5.09 -20.32 -7.36
C PRO A 175 4.86 -19.44 -8.59
N ARG A 176 3.62 -19.14 -8.94
CA ARG A 176 3.25 -18.30 -10.09
C ARG A 176 2.13 -17.35 -9.73
N GLN A 177 2.17 -16.13 -10.27
CA GLN A 177 1.13 -15.14 -10.04
C GLN A 177 0.04 -15.16 -11.12
N ASP A 178 0.33 -15.67 -12.32
CA ASP A 178 -0.58 -15.68 -13.48
C ASP A 178 -1.96 -16.26 -13.16
N GLY A 179 -2.98 -15.64 -13.70
CA GLY A 179 -4.35 -16.15 -13.70
C GLY A 179 -5.35 -15.35 -12.89
N ILE A 180 -6.62 -15.80 -12.92
CA ILE A 180 -7.71 -15.24 -12.13
C ILE A 180 -7.88 -16.00 -10.82
N ALA A 181 -8.13 -15.27 -9.73
CA ALA A 181 -8.27 -15.83 -8.40
C ALA A 181 -9.26 -15.06 -7.53
N MET A 182 -9.79 -15.75 -6.51
CA MET A 182 -10.34 -15.07 -5.34
C MET A 182 -9.22 -14.34 -4.62
N SER A 183 -9.48 -13.10 -4.21
CA SER A 183 -8.48 -12.31 -3.48
C SER A 183 -8.18 -12.91 -2.13
N GLN A 184 -6.91 -13.15 -1.85
CA GLN A 184 -6.45 -13.40 -0.49
C GLN A 184 -6.48 -12.09 0.29
N ALA A 185 -6.96 -12.12 1.51
CA ALA A 185 -7.23 -10.91 2.28
C ALA A 185 -6.69 -10.99 3.72
N SER A 186 -6.14 -9.88 4.19
CA SER A 186 -5.80 -9.71 5.61
C SER A 186 -7.07 -9.43 6.44
N ILE A 187 -7.96 -10.43 6.47
CA ILE A 187 -9.22 -10.45 7.21
C ILE A 187 -9.29 -11.77 7.97
N ALA A 188 -9.64 -11.73 9.25
CA ALA A 188 -9.90 -12.93 10.05
C ALA A 188 -11.07 -12.67 11.00
N ALA A 189 -11.96 -13.66 11.13
CA ALA A 189 -13.17 -13.55 11.95
C ALA A 189 -13.96 -12.25 11.68
N GLY A 190 -14.13 -11.90 10.40
CA GLY A 190 -14.81 -10.69 9.96
C GLY A 190 -14.11 -9.37 10.27
N ARG A 191 -12.89 -9.38 10.76
CA ARG A 191 -12.18 -8.17 11.17
C ARG A 191 -10.91 -7.97 10.34
N ARG A 192 -10.59 -6.71 10.08
CA ARG A 192 -9.32 -6.29 9.49
C ARG A 192 -8.14 -6.75 10.35
N MET A 193 -7.15 -7.32 9.72
CA MET A 193 -5.85 -7.67 10.30
C MET A 193 -4.82 -6.60 9.91
N SER A 194 -4.95 -5.40 10.52
CA SER A 194 -3.93 -4.35 10.39
C SER A 194 -2.68 -4.70 11.17
N THR A 195 -1.55 -4.07 10.86
CA THR A 195 -0.31 -4.27 11.62
C THR A 195 -0.42 -3.82 13.07
N ALA A 196 -1.25 -2.81 13.38
CA ALA A 196 -1.57 -2.50 14.78
C ALA A 196 -2.17 -3.72 15.50
N ARG A 197 -3.18 -4.36 14.88
CA ARG A 197 -3.85 -5.53 15.47
C ARG A 197 -2.94 -6.75 15.57
N CYS A 198 -2.11 -6.98 14.53
CA CYS A 198 -1.30 -8.19 14.46
C CYS A 198 0.01 -8.09 15.23
N TYR A 199 0.63 -6.91 15.26
CA TYR A 199 1.96 -6.72 15.81
C TYR A 199 2.00 -5.87 17.09
N LEU A 200 1.11 -4.88 17.26
CA LEU A 200 1.17 -3.99 18.42
C LEU A 200 0.22 -4.42 19.55
N ASP A 201 -1.02 -4.79 19.24
CA ASP A 201 -2.00 -5.17 20.27
C ASP A 201 -1.50 -6.30 21.17
N PRO A 202 -0.85 -7.38 20.65
CA PRO A 202 -0.35 -8.47 21.51
C PRO A 202 0.77 -8.05 22.48
N ILE A 203 1.49 -6.97 22.17
CA ILE A 203 2.70 -6.54 22.89
C ILE A 203 2.53 -5.23 23.66
N ARG A 204 1.33 -4.66 23.71
CA ARG A 204 1.06 -3.36 24.38
C ARG A 204 1.50 -3.31 25.85
N LYS A 205 1.61 -4.47 26.49
CA LYS A 205 1.99 -4.60 27.90
C LYS A 205 3.50 -4.83 28.12
N ARG A 206 4.32 -4.85 27.06
CA ARG A 206 5.78 -4.96 27.22
C ARG A 206 6.33 -3.72 27.93
N GLY A 207 7.01 -3.88 29.05
CA GLY A 207 7.56 -2.78 29.85
C GLY A 207 8.69 -2.00 29.15
N ASN A 208 9.33 -2.59 28.15
CA ASN A 208 10.42 -2.03 27.38
C ASN A 208 9.97 -1.37 26.05
N LEU A 209 8.67 -1.37 25.73
CA LEU A 209 8.08 -0.70 24.57
C LEU A 209 7.17 0.44 25.02
N ARG A 210 7.49 1.66 24.59
CA ARG A 210 6.62 2.83 24.74
C ARG A 210 6.02 3.20 23.40
N ILE A 211 4.69 3.28 23.33
CA ILE A 211 3.93 3.72 22.15
C ILE A 211 3.29 5.07 22.48
N GLU A 212 3.66 6.13 21.73
CA GLU A 212 3.06 7.45 21.83
C GLU A 212 2.24 7.73 20.57
N THR A 213 0.97 8.08 20.76
CA THR A 213 0.02 8.46 19.69
C THR A 213 -0.32 9.94 19.77
N GLY A 214 -0.74 10.55 18.65
CA GLY A 214 -0.85 12.00 18.55
C GLY A 214 0.52 12.70 18.60
N ALA A 215 1.59 11.97 18.30
CA ALA A 215 2.98 12.37 18.35
C ALA A 215 3.52 12.59 16.92
N LEU A 216 3.46 13.83 16.43
CA LEU A 216 3.99 14.21 15.12
C LEU A 216 5.50 14.44 15.23
N THR A 217 6.30 13.59 14.60
CA THR A 217 7.75 13.84 14.47
C THR A 217 7.98 14.97 13.49
N GLU A 218 8.67 16.02 13.95
CA GLU A 218 8.90 17.26 13.20
C GLU A 218 10.26 17.27 12.50
N SER A 219 11.30 16.75 13.17
CA SER A 219 12.65 16.65 12.62
C SER A 219 13.48 15.58 13.33
N LEU A 220 14.56 15.16 12.68
CA LEU A 220 15.63 14.36 13.26
C LEU A 220 16.60 15.26 14.02
N VAL A 221 17.19 14.76 15.10
CA VAL A 221 18.26 15.43 15.83
C VAL A 221 19.60 14.89 15.36
N LEU A 222 20.42 15.75 14.74
CA LEU A 222 21.70 15.39 14.17
C LEU A 222 22.84 16.05 14.96
N GLU A 223 23.83 15.27 15.36
CA GLU A 223 25.12 15.71 15.89
C GLU A 223 26.21 15.34 14.87
N GLY A 224 26.67 16.34 14.11
CA GLY A 224 27.49 16.12 12.92
C GLY A 224 26.76 15.25 11.88
N LYS A 225 27.29 14.08 11.57
CA LYS A 225 26.71 13.09 10.66
C LYS A 225 26.01 11.93 11.39
N ARG A 226 25.78 12.04 12.69
CA ARG A 226 25.08 11.02 13.47
C ARG A 226 23.68 11.48 13.88
N CYS A 227 22.68 10.64 13.63
CA CYS A 227 21.33 10.84 14.15
C CYS A 227 21.26 10.36 15.60
N THR A 228 20.99 11.28 16.53
CA THR A 228 20.99 11.02 17.98
C THR A 228 19.60 11.03 18.58
N GLY A 229 18.55 11.31 17.78
CA GLY A 229 17.19 11.34 18.28
C GLY A 229 16.20 12.00 17.34
N VAL A 230 15.05 12.36 17.88
CA VAL A 230 13.96 13.02 17.16
C VAL A 230 13.33 14.12 18.00
N ARG A 231 12.85 15.14 17.31
CA ARG A 231 11.99 16.20 17.85
C ARG A 231 10.56 15.93 17.37
N TYR A 232 9.60 15.96 18.28
CA TYR A 232 8.19 15.69 17.96
C TYR A 232 7.26 16.55 18.80
N SER A 233 6.07 16.84 18.26
CA SER A 233 5.01 17.54 18.99
C SER A 233 3.92 16.57 19.45
N MET A 234 3.44 16.76 20.67
CA MET A 234 2.33 15.99 21.24
C MET A 234 1.53 16.88 22.20
N GLY A 235 0.21 16.98 21.97
CA GLY A 235 -0.66 17.82 22.79
C GLY A 235 -0.28 19.30 22.81
N GLY A 236 0.24 19.83 21.69
CA GLY A 236 0.69 21.23 21.56
C GLY A 236 2.12 21.50 22.08
N ASN A 237 2.75 20.56 22.75
CA ASN A 237 4.10 20.71 23.30
C ASN A 237 5.13 19.99 22.41
N VAL A 238 6.25 20.67 22.16
CA VAL A 238 7.42 20.09 21.51
C VAL A 238 8.24 19.31 22.53
N ARG A 239 8.66 18.12 22.14
CA ARG A 239 9.46 17.19 22.96
C ARG A 239 10.65 16.69 22.16
N GLU A 240 11.66 16.20 22.85
CA GLU A 240 12.81 15.52 22.25
C GLU A 240 13.02 14.18 22.92
N ALA A 241 13.32 13.15 22.10
CA ALA A 241 13.73 11.83 22.56
C ALA A 241 15.09 11.47 21.95
N ARG A 242 15.97 10.86 22.76
CA ARG A 242 17.31 10.43 22.35
C ARG A 242 17.33 8.94 22.03
N ALA A 243 18.03 8.56 20.96
CA ALA A 243 18.33 7.20 20.59
C ALA A 243 19.80 6.88 20.90
N ALA A 244 20.04 5.91 21.77
CA ALA A 244 21.41 5.48 22.08
C ALA A 244 22.03 4.68 20.94
N ARG A 245 21.22 3.96 20.16
CA ARG A 245 21.67 3.10 19.05
C ARG A 245 21.23 3.66 17.70
N GLU A 246 19.93 3.57 17.36
CA GLU A 246 19.44 3.98 16.03
C GLU A 246 18.04 4.59 16.07
N VAL A 247 17.78 5.48 15.10
CA VAL A 247 16.44 5.93 14.69
C VAL A 247 16.05 5.19 13.40
N VAL A 248 14.86 4.58 13.40
CA VAL A 248 14.29 3.91 12.22
C VAL A 248 13.06 4.70 11.75
N VAL A 249 13.17 5.36 10.61
CA VAL A 249 12.06 6.08 9.99
C VAL A 249 11.20 5.09 9.20
N SER A 250 9.91 5.04 9.53
CA SER A 250 8.88 4.19 8.90
C SER A 250 7.60 4.98 8.64
N ALA A 251 7.75 6.25 8.23
CA ALA A 251 6.65 7.19 8.06
C ALA A 251 5.92 7.03 6.70
N GLY A 252 6.40 6.16 5.82
CA GLY A 252 5.83 5.86 4.51
C GLY A 252 6.32 6.78 3.41
N SER A 253 6.00 6.44 2.16
CA SER A 253 6.56 7.04 0.95
C SER A 253 6.30 8.56 0.79
N ILE A 254 5.41 9.14 1.57
CA ILE A 254 5.16 10.60 1.55
C ILE A 254 5.89 11.28 2.71
N ASN A 255 5.77 10.73 3.92
CA ASN A 255 6.30 11.41 5.12
C ASN A 255 7.76 11.07 5.44
N SER A 256 8.32 9.96 4.92
CA SER A 256 9.74 9.65 5.14
C SER A 256 10.66 10.63 4.41
N PRO A 257 10.48 10.93 3.11
CA PRO A 257 11.26 12.00 2.47
C PRO A 257 10.96 13.37 3.07
N GLN A 258 9.70 13.68 3.41
CA GLN A 258 9.34 14.93 4.08
C GLN A 258 10.14 15.12 5.38
N LEU A 259 10.25 14.09 6.22
CA LEU A 259 11.00 14.16 7.48
C LEU A 259 12.50 14.36 7.25
N LEU A 260 13.07 13.72 6.23
CA LEU A 260 14.48 13.94 5.87
C LEU A 260 14.72 15.39 5.44
N GLU A 261 13.90 15.94 4.55
CA GLU A 261 14.01 17.30 4.05
C GLU A 261 13.83 18.34 5.18
N LEU A 262 12.82 18.17 6.05
CA LEU A 262 12.62 19.01 7.25
C LEU A 262 13.81 18.94 8.23
N SER A 263 14.64 17.90 8.12
CA SER A 263 15.83 17.72 8.95
C SER A 263 17.12 18.19 8.26
N GLY A 264 17.00 18.85 7.10
CA GLY A 264 18.14 19.35 6.34
C GLY A 264 18.87 18.28 5.51
N ILE A 265 18.21 17.13 5.22
CA ILE A 265 18.75 16.04 4.40
C ILE A 265 17.96 15.99 3.09
N GLY A 266 18.57 16.39 1.98
CA GLY A 266 17.87 16.45 0.69
C GLY A 266 18.67 17.23 -0.36
N GLN A 267 17.95 17.82 -1.32
CA GLN A 267 18.50 18.67 -2.37
C GLN A 267 18.91 20.04 -1.80
N PRO A 268 20.19 20.44 -1.86
CA PRO A 268 20.67 21.66 -1.20
C PRO A 268 19.93 22.93 -1.61
N GLU A 269 19.76 23.17 -2.91
CA GLU A 269 19.09 24.34 -3.43
C GLU A 269 17.62 24.42 -2.98
N HIS A 270 16.91 23.30 -3.03
CA HIS A 270 15.52 23.23 -2.59
C HIS A 270 15.38 23.57 -1.09
N LEU A 271 16.23 22.99 -0.25
CA LEU A 271 16.21 23.24 1.20
C LEU A 271 16.54 24.71 1.53
N GLN A 272 17.56 25.26 0.87
CA GLN A 272 17.96 26.68 1.07
C GLN A 272 16.85 27.64 0.67
N ASN A 273 16.14 27.38 -0.43
CA ASN A 273 15.00 28.18 -0.88
C ASN A 273 13.83 28.18 0.14
N LEU A 274 13.75 27.17 0.99
CA LEU A 274 12.77 27.09 2.09
C LEU A 274 13.31 27.57 3.44
N GLY A 275 14.54 28.11 3.49
CA GLY A 275 15.19 28.58 4.70
C GLY A 275 15.63 27.46 5.65
N ILE A 276 15.87 26.25 5.11
CA ILE A 276 16.33 25.09 5.89
C ILE A 276 17.84 24.91 5.70
N ASP A 277 18.58 24.84 6.80
CA ASP A 277 20.01 24.58 6.79
C ASP A 277 20.32 23.18 6.21
N VAL A 278 21.20 23.12 5.22
CA VAL A 278 21.64 21.87 4.61
C VAL A 278 22.59 21.13 5.57
N ARG A 279 22.11 20.07 6.18
CA ARG A 279 22.91 19.19 7.05
C ARG A 279 23.63 18.11 6.24
N HIS A 280 22.96 17.61 5.20
CA HIS A 280 23.51 16.59 4.31
C HIS A 280 22.88 16.66 2.92
N ALA A 281 23.71 16.85 1.90
CA ALA A 281 23.29 16.80 0.51
C ALA A 281 23.01 15.35 0.11
N LEU A 282 21.75 15.04 -0.17
CA LEU A 282 21.28 13.71 -0.60
C LEU A 282 20.15 13.90 -1.62
N PRO A 283 20.49 14.22 -2.90
CA PRO A 283 19.53 14.70 -3.89
C PRO A 283 18.46 13.66 -4.31
N GLY A 284 18.65 12.39 -3.97
CA GLY A 284 17.64 11.36 -4.23
C GLY A 284 16.44 11.37 -3.28
N VAL A 285 16.48 12.16 -2.19
CA VAL A 285 15.34 12.29 -1.27
C VAL A 285 14.16 12.90 -1.99
N GLY A 286 13.02 12.24 -1.90
CA GLY A 286 11.78 12.66 -2.54
C GLY A 286 11.63 12.21 -4.00
N GLU A 287 12.70 11.80 -4.67
CA GLU A 287 12.71 11.41 -6.07
C GLU A 287 12.23 9.96 -6.30
N ASN A 288 11.99 9.59 -7.58
CA ASN A 288 11.58 8.23 -8.00
C ASN A 288 10.24 7.78 -7.42
N LEU A 289 9.32 8.70 -7.10
CA LEU A 289 7.95 8.33 -6.72
C LEU A 289 7.31 7.49 -7.83
N ARG A 290 6.74 6.35 -7.48
CA ARG A 290 5.98 5.48 -8.37
C ARG A 290 4.67 5.06 -7.71
N ASP A 291 3.63 4.89 -8.53
CA ASP A 291 2.35 4.36 -8.09
C ASP A 291 1.62 3.69 -9.27
N HIS A 292 0.66 2.83 -8.99
CA HIS A 292 -0.24 2.29 -9.99
C HIS A 292 -1.38 3.26 -10.29
N TYR A 293 -1.60 3.54 -11.57
CA TYR A 293 -2.69 4.40 -12.06
C TYR A 293 -3.72 3.54 -12.79
N ALA A 294 -4.97 3.54 -12.30
CA ALA A 294 -6.00 2.61 -12.75
C ALA A 294 -7.30 3.30 -13.16
N PRO A 295 -7.72 3.18 -14.41
CA PRO A 295 -9.11 3.42 -14.79
C PRO A 295 -10.05 2.43 -14.10
N ARG A 296 -11.31 2.84 -13.89
CA ARG A 296 -12.36 2.03 -13.28
C ARG A 296 -13.48 1.83 -14.31
N THR A 297 -13.39 0.78 -15.13
CA THR A 297 -14.47 0.42 -16.05
C THR A 297 -15.73 0.04 -15.24
N ARG A 298 -16.89 0.39 -15.77
CA ARG A 298 -18.17 0.23 -15.08
C ARG A 298 -19.14 -0.58 -15.94
N TRP A 299 -19.77 -1.56 -15.33
CA TRP A 299 -20.61 -2.55 -16.00
C TRP A 299 -21.93 -2.68 -15.27
N ALA A 300 -23.05 -2.40 -15.93
CA ALA A 300 -24.37 -2.69 -15.43
C ALA A 300 -24.64 -4.20 -15.50
N ILE A 301 -25.36 -4.72 -14.51
CA ILE A 301 -25.81 -6.12 -14.45
C ILE A 301 -27.33 -6.11 -14.41
N GLY A 302 -27.99 -6.79 -15.38
CA GLY A 302 -29.43 -6.91 -15.46
C GLY A 302 -30.01 -7.95 -14.52
N ALA A 303 -29.29 -9.05 -14.31
CA ALA A 303 -29.68 -10.11 -13.36
C ALA A 303 -29.75 -9.58 -11.92
N LYS A 304 -30.84 -9.89 -11.21
CA LYS A 304 -31.12 -9.36 -9.87
C LYS A 304 -30.51 -10.19 -8.75
N GLY A 305 -30.19 -9.54 -7.63
CA GLY A 305 -29.77 -10.19 -6.39
C GLY A 305 -28.33 -10.70 -6.37
N ILE A 306 -27.50 -10.40 -7.39
CA ILE A 306 -26.15 -10.96 -7.55
C ILE A 306 -25.03 -9.98 -7.21
N THR A 307 -25.32 -8.68 -7.06
CA THR A 307 -24.35 -7.67 -6.68
C THR A 307 -24.64 -7.11 -5.28
N TYR A 308 -23.68 -6.39 -4.71
CA TYR A 308 -23.89 -5.68 -3.45
C TYR A 308 -24.77 -4.43 -3.62
N ASN A 309 -25.01 -3.95 -4.84
CA ASN A 309 -26.02 -2.92 -5.10
C ASN A 309 -27.42 -3.42 -4.72
N ASP A 310 -27.74 -4.67 -5.05
CA ASP A 310 -29.03 -5.28 -4.69
C ASP A 310 -29.05 -5.71 -3.22
N ARG A 311 -28.00 -6.40 -2.76
CA ARG A 311 -27.94 -6.98 -1.41
C ARG A 311 -27.69 -5.96 -0.29
N GLY A 312 -27.19 -4.76 -0.61
CA GLY A 312 -26.81 -3.72 0.34
C GLY A 312 -27.90 -2.68 0.63
N ARG A 313 -29.20 -2.99 0.37
CA ARG A 313 -30.32 -2.04 0.52
C ARG A 313 -31.52 -2.65 1.22
N GLY A 314 -32.34 -1.76 1.84
CA GLY A 314 -33.58 -2.15 2.51
C GLY A 314 -33.35 -3.33 3.46
N LEU A 315 -34.23 -4.32 3.40
CA LEU A 315 -34.10 -5.55 4.20
C LEU A 315 -32.82 -6.33 3.90
N GLY A 316 -32.28 -6.23 2.67
CA GLY A 316 -31.00 -6.82 2.30
C GLY A 316 -29.85 -6.28 3.15
N LEU A 317 -29.81 -4.98 3.40
CA LEU A 317 -28.77 -4.37 4.25
C LEU A 317 -28.87 -4.88 5.70
N VAL A 318 -30.10 -4.99 6.25
CA VAL A 318 -30.33 -5.56 7.58
C VAL A 318 -29.79 -7.00 7.65
N ARG A 319 -30.11 -7.83 6.63
CA ARG A 319 -29.59 -9.20 6.53
C ARG A 319 -28.06 -9.24 6.46
N GLN A 320 -27.43 -8.33 5.70
CA GLN A 320 -25.96 -8.23 5.63
C GLN A 320 -25.36 -7.79 6.98
N ALA A 321 -26.00 -6.88 7.69
CA ALA A 321 -25.56 -6.46 9.03
C ALA A 321 -25.66 -7.58 10.05
N LEU A 322 -26.77 -8.33 10.06
CA LEU A 322 -26.95 -9.52 10.92
C LEU A 322 -25.94 -10.62 10.58
N ARG A 323 -25.73 -10.91 9.28
CA ARG A 323 -24.75 -11.89 8.84
C ARG A 323 -23.32 -11.51 9.29
N TYR A 324 -23.01 -10.22 9.25
CA TYR A 324 -21.72 -9.73 9.76
C TYR A 324 -21.63 -9.85 11.28
N ALA A 325 -22.64 -9.44 12.01
CA ALA A 325 -22.65 -9.49 13.46
C ALA A 325 -22.54 -10.91 14.02
N LEU A 326 -23.23 -11.88 13.39
CA LEU A 326 -23.28 -13.27 13.85
C LEU A 326 -22.10 -14.11 13.33
N PHE A 327 -21.68 -13.89 12.08
CA PHE A 327 -20.74 -14.78 11.39
C PHE A 327 -19.46 -14.09 10.88
N GLY A 328 -19.35 -12.76 11.01
CA GLY A 328 -18.22 -12.00 10.45
C GLY A 328 -18.14 -12.05 8.91
N GLN A 329 -19.27 -12.22 8.22
CA GLN A 329 -19.35 -12.44 6.78
C GLN A 329 -20.25 -11.41 6.08
N GLY A 330 -20.26 -11.45 4.73
CA GLY A 330 -21.12 -10.59 3.91
C GLY A 330 -20.47 -9.27 3.54
N LEU A 331 -21.31 -8.29 3.13
CA LEU A 331 -20.86 -6.98 2.62
C LEU A 331 -19.87 -6.27 3.55
N LEU A 332 -20.11 -6.30 4.87
CA LEU A 332 -19.26 -5.60 5.83
C LEU A 332 -17.89 -6.23 6.00
N ALA A 333 -17.73 -7.50 5.64
CA ALA A 333 -16.47 -8.24 5.64
C ALA A 333 -15.77 -8.23 4.26
N MET A 334 -16.23 -7.45 3.30
CA MET A 334 -15.72 -7.45 1.93
C MET A 334 -14.31 -6.87 1.85
N VAL A 335 -13.43 -7.56 1.13
CA VAL A 335 -12.13 -7.05 0.69
C VAL A 335 -12.31 -6.05 -0.47
N GLY A 336 -11.34 -5.14 -0.66
CA GLY A 336 -11.45 -4.06 -1.65
C GLY A 336 -11.73 -4.50 -3.08
N ALA A 337 -11.18 -5.63 -3.52
CA ALA A 337 -11.55 -6.29 -4.78
C ALA A 337 -11.54 -7.81 -4.55
N PRO A 338 -12.71 -8.44 -4.45
CA PRO A 338 -12.82 -9.86 -4.10
C PRO A 338 -12.31 -10.84 -5.15
N ILE A 339 -12.28 -10.43 -6.41
CA ILE A 339 -11.68 -11.20 -7.52
C ILE A 339 -10.64 -10.33 -8.20
N ARG A 340 -9.55 -10.96 -8.61
CA ARG A 340 -8.47 -10.34 -9.36
C ARG A 340 -7.87 -11.29 -10.38
N ALA A 341 -7.25 -10.72 -11.40
CA ALA A 341 -6.46 -11.46 -12.36
C ALA A 341 -5.11 -10.77 -12.58
N PHE A 342 -4.09 -11.59 -12.73
CA PHE A 342 -2.76 -11.19 -13.14
C PHE A 342 -2.53 -11.75 -14.53
N VAL A 343 -2.38 -10.87 -15.52
CA VAL A 343 -2.38 -11.27 -16.92
C VAL A 343 -1.21 -10.65 -17.68
N ARG A 344 -0.82 -11.30 -18.78
CA ARG A 344 0.16 -10.75 -19.71
C ARG A 344 -0.54 -9.84 -20.70
N SER A 345 0.05 -8.68 -20.96
CA SER A 345 -0.45 -7.75 -21.97
C SER A 345 -0.30 -8.31 -23.40
N ARG A 346 0.66 -9.20 -23.60
CA ARG A 346 0.96 -9.90 -24.86
C ARG A 346 1.60 -11.25 -24.61
N ASP A 347 1.58 -12.10 -25.62
CA ASP A 347 2.26 -13.38 -25.57
C ASP A 347 3.79 -13.24 -25.47
N GLY A 348 4.47 -14.26 -24.98
CA GLY A 348 5.91 -14.32 -24.85
C GLY A 348 6.51 -13.57 -23.64
N LEU A 349 5.71 -12.85 -22.84
CA LEU A 349 6.20 -12.28 -21.59
C LEU A 349 6.49 -13.38 -20.56
N ALA A 350 7.62 -13.26 -19.85
CA ALA A 350 8.01 -14.22 -18.81
C ALA A 350 7.04 -14.26 -17.62
N ALA A 351 6.43 -13.12 -17.30
CA ALA A 351 5.51 -12.95 -16.17
C ALA A 351 4.39 -11.97 -16.52
N PRO A 352 3.24 -12.01 -15.79
CA PRO A 352 2.17 -11.03 -15.96
C PRO A 352 2.67 -9.61 -15.67
N ASP A 353 2.16 -8.66 -16.43
CA ASP A 353 2.50 -7.24 -16.33
C ASP A 353 1.27 -6.35 -16.09
N LEU A 354 0.07 -6.93 -16.11
CA LEU A 354 -1.19 -6.24 -15.83
C LEU A 354 -1.93 -6.88 -14.66
N LEU A 355 -2.58 -6.04 -13.85
CA LEU A 355 -3.51 -6.46 -12.81
C LEU A 355 -4.91 -5.93 -13.12
N LEU A 356 -5.91 -6.81 -13.02
CA LEU A 356 -7.32 -6.50 -13.06
C LEU A 356 -7.98 -6.89 -11.72
N GLY A 357 -8.93 -6.08 -11.26
CA GLY A 357 -9.65 -6.40 -10.03
C GLY A 357 -11.12 -6.01 -10.12
N TRP A 358 -12.01 -6.94 -9.82
CA TRP A 358 -13.46 -6.74 -9.88
C TRP A 358 -14.07 -6.53 -8.51
N VAL A 359 -14.85 -5.46 -8.41
CA VAL A 359 -15.65 -5.10 -7.24
C VAL A 359 -17.13 -5.29 -7.60
N PRO A 360 -17.89 -6.18 -6.95
CA PRO A 360 -19.27 -6.49 -7.31
C PRO A 360 -20.24 -5.39 -6.84
N MET A 361 -19.92 -4.15 -7.17
CA MET A 361 -20.65 -2.97 -6.75
C MET A 361 -20.32 -1.78 -7.65
N LEU A 362 -21.35 -1.02 -8.01
CA LEU A 362 -21.21 0.33 -8.55
C LEU A 362 -21.39 1.35 -7.42
N THR A 363 -20.62 2.42 -7.51
CA THR A 363 -20.76 3.60 -6.65
C THR A 363 -21.14 4.82 -7.48
N GLU A 364 -21.78 5.78 -6.87
CA GLU A 364 -22.10 7.09 -7.43
C GLU A 364 -21.67 8.21 -6.47
N PRO A 365 -21.43 9.43 -6.94
CA PRO A 365 -21.13 10.56 -6.05
C PRO A 365 -22.24 10.80 -5.03
N GLY A 366 -21.86 11.17 -3.83
CA GLY A 366 -22.78 11.52 -2.75
C GLY A 366 -22.24 12.64 -1.88
N PRO A 367 -23.09 13.32 -1.07
CA PRO A 367 -22.71 14.50 -0.29
C PRO A 367 -21.60 14.24 0.76
N ARG A 368 -21.44 12.97 1.18
CA ARG A 368 -20.45 12.54 2.20
C ARG A 368 -19.46 11.53 1.62
N GLY A 369 -19.15 11.63 0.32
CA GLY A 369 -18.32 10.69 -0.42
C GLY A 369 -19.14 9.65 -1.22
N PRO A 370 -18.47 8.69 -1.91
CA PRO A 370 -19.14 7.71 -2.74
C PRO A 370 -20.21 6.91 -1.99
N ARG A 371 -21.37 6.75 -2.60
CA ARG A 371 -22.46 5.91 -2.09
C ARG A 371 -22.74 4.75 -3.05
N ILE A 372 -23.35 3.69 -2.56
CA ILE A 372 -23.77 2.55 -3.36
C ILE A 372 -24.81 3.01 -4.38
N ALA A 373 -24.50 2.85 -5.68
CA ALA A 373 -25.35 3.27 -6.79
C ALA A 373 -26.67 2.48 -6.83
N ARG A 374 -27.75 3.06 -7.34
CA ARG A 374 -29.03 2.34 -7.52
C ARG A 374 -28.94 1.25 -8.57
N GLN A 375 -28.20 1.49 -9.61
CA GLN A 375 -27.92 0.55 -10.66
C GLN A 375 -27.08 -0.61 -10.12
N SER A 376 -27.52 -1.84 -10.36
CA SER A 376 -26.76 -3.06 -10.07
C SER A 376 -25.60 -3.20 -11.04
N GLY A 377 -24.43 -3.57 -10.56
CA GLY A 377 -23.29 -3.75 -11.45
C GLY A 377 -21.95 -4.06 -10.79
N VAL A 378 -20.92 -4.02 -11.63
CA VAL A 378 -19.54 -4.35 -11.30
C VAL A 378 -18.63 -3.21 -11.73
N THR A 379 -17.67 -2.87 -10.89
CA THR A 379 -16.54 -2.01 -11.24
C THR A 379 -15.31 -2.88 -11.43
N CYS A 380 -14.59 -2.72 -12.55
CA CYS A 380 -13.28 -3.34 -12.75
C CYS A 380 -12.22 -2.25 -12.85
N TYR A 381 -11.21 -2.30 -11.99
CA TYR A 381 -10.01 -1.50 -12.15
C TYR A 381 -8.92 -2.35 -12.83
N ALA A 382 -8.13 -1.73 -13.69
CA ALA A 382 -7.09 -2.42 -14.44
C ALA A 382 -5.88 -1.48 -14.62
N HIS A 383 -4.66 -2.01 -14.47
CA HIS A 383 -3.45 -1.19 -14.57
C HIS A 383 -2.20 -2.02 -14.87
N PRO A 384 -1.16 -1.41 -15.48
CA PRO A 384 0.17 -1.99 -15.53
C PRO A 384 0.73 -2.14 -14.10
N MET A 385 1.44 -3.24 -13.84
CA MET A 385 1.99 -3.53 -12.51
C MET A 385 3.37 -2.91 -12.29
N ARG A 386 4.11 -2.62 -13.33
CA ARG A 386 5.46 -2.05 -13.29
C ARG A 386 5.52 -0.78 -14.15
N PRO A 387 4.85 0.32 -13.73
CA PRO A 387 4.87 1.56 -14.50
C PRO A 387 6.27 2.16 -14.58
N GLU A 388 6.58 2.78 -15.72
CA GLU A 388 7.84 3.48 -15.95
C GLU A 388 7.77 4.96 -15.55
N SER A 389 6.58 5.55 -15.54
CA SER A 389 6.36 6.93 -15.10
C SER A 389 6.89 7.13 -13.68
N ARG A 390 7.60 8.24 -13.46
CA ARG A 390 8.23 8.60 -12.20
C ARG A 390 7.92 10.03 -11.83
N GLY A 391 7.70 10.25 -10.56
CA GLY A 391 7.43 11.54 -9.99
C GLY A 391 8.29 11.81 -8.76
N HIS A 392 7.83 12.74 -7.92
CA HIS A 392 8.56 13.18 -6.74
C HIS A 392 7.63 13.61 -5.61
N VAL A 393 8.21 13.75 -4.41
CA VAL A 393 7.57 14.30 -3.20
C VAL A 393 8.54 15.24 -2.55
N HIS A 394 8.22 16.54 -2.48
CA HIS A 394 9.07 17.54 -1.83
C HIS A 394 8.27 18.42 -0.88
N ILE A 395 8.89 18.86 0.20
CA ILE A 395 8.31 19.86 1.10
C ILE A 395 8.10 21.19 0.36
N VAL A 396 7.10 21.95 0.79
CA VAL A 396 6.82 23.31 0.27
C VAL A 396 6.96 24.39 1.37
N SER A 397 7.38 23.96 2.55
CA SER A 397 7.52 24.82 3.73
C SER A 397 8.35 24.11 4.79
N ALA A 398 9.01 24.86 5.65
CA ALA A 398 9.67 24.35 6.86
C ALA A 398 8.68 23.97 7.98
N ASP A 399 7.37 24.26 7.84
CA ASP A 399 6.34 23.82 8.78
C ASP A 399 6.00 22.33 8.56
N PRO A 400 6.27 21.44 9.53
CA PRO A 400 6.01 19.99 9.40
C PRO A 400 4.54 19.62 9.26
N ARG A 401 3.62 20.55 9.50
CA ARG A 401 2.18 20.37 9.34
C ARG A 401 1.70 20.64 7.92
N ARG A 402 2.51 21.29 7.10
CA ARG A 402 2.18 21.56 5.69
C ARG A 402 2.35 20.29 4.88
N PRO A 403 1.32 19.85 4.13
CA PRO A 403 1.45 18.75 3.20
C PRO A 403 2.57 19.02 2.17
N PRO A 404 3.39 18.02 1.82
CA PRO A 404 4.35 18.17 0.74
C PRO A 404 3.65 18.23 -0.62
N ALA A 405 4.33 18.78 -1.63
CA ALA A 405 3.96 18.64 -3.03
C ALA A 405 4.17 17.18 -3.46
N ILE A 406 3.15 16.58 -4.07
CA ILE A 406 3.16 15.20 -4.55
C ILE A 406 2.87 15.24 -6.04
N ASN A 407 3.81 14.82 -6.86
CA ASN A 407 3.64 14.70 -8.30
C ASN A 407 3.97 13.27 -8.72
N PHE A 408 3.01 12.53 -9.24
CA PHE A 408 3.23 11.16 -9.73
C PHE A 408 3.74 11.12 -11.16
N ASN A 409 3.45 12.17 -11.95
CA ASN A 409 3.76 12.24 -13.36
C ASN A 409 3.18 11.05 -14.14
N PHE A 410 1.96 10.63 -13.79
CA PHE A 410 1.26 9.50 -14.43
C PHE A 410 1.19 9.67 -15.94
N LEU A 411 1.30 8.53 -16.67
CA LEU A 411 1.24 8.48 -18.13
C LEU A 411 2.33 9.31 -18.84
N SER A 412 3.42 9.66 -18.16
CA SER A 412 4.57 10.30 -18.80
C SER A 412 5.35 9.34 -19.72
N SER A 413 5.26 8.04 -19.45
CA SER A 413 5.76 7.00 -20.35
C SER A 413 4.67 6.56 -21.34
N PRO A 414 4.95 6.57 -22.66
CA PRO A 414 4.03 6.01 -23.66
C PRO A 414 3.70 4.52 -23.42
N ILE A 415 4.63 3.77 -22.84
CA ILE A 415 4.43 2.35 -22.49
C ILE A 415 3.32 2.21 -21.45
N ASP A 416 3.29 3.06 -20.44
CA ASP A 416 2.25 3.04 -19.41
C ASP A 416 0.87 3.35 -20.00
N ALA A 417 0.80 4.30 -20.92
CA ALA A 417 -0.44 4.64 -21.62
C ALA A 417 -0.96 3.46 -22.45
N ALA A 418 -0.10 2.85 -23.29
CA ALA A 418 -0.45 1.70 -24.12
C ALA A 418 -0.88 0.48 -23.27
N LEU A 419 -0.15 0.17 -22.21
CA LEU A 419 -0.47 -0.93 -21.30
C LEU A 419 -1.78 -0.67 -20.54
N THR A 420 -2.09 0.58 -20.19
CA THR A 420 -3.36 0.92 -19.52
C THR A 420 -4.55 0.73 -20.47
N VAL A 421 -4.44 1.15 -21.72
CA VAL A 421 -5.46 0.89 -22.76
C VAL A 421 -5.62 -0.63 -22.96
N ARG A 422 -4.52 -1.37 -23.07
CA ARG A 422 -4.55 -2.84 -23.20
C ARG A 422 -5.26 -3.50 -22.02
N ALA A 423 -5.02 -3.04 -20.79
CA ALA A 423 -5.68 -3.55 -19.60
C ALA A 423 -7.21 -3.34 -19.64
N VAL A 424 -7.68 -2.18 -20.15
CA VAL A 424 -9.11 -1.92 -20.37
C VAL A 424 -9.69 -2.88 -21.42
N ARG A 425 -8.97 -3.15 -22.52
CA ARG A 425 -9.40 -4.11 -23.56
C ARG A 425 -9.53 -5.54 -23.00
N ILE A 426 -8.59 -5.97 -22.18
CA ILE A 426 -8.65 -7.30 -21.53
C ILE A 426 -9.82 -7.37 -20.54
N ALA A 427 -10.02 -6.32 -19.72
CA ALA A 427 -11.18 -6.25 -18.84
C ALA A 427 -12.51 -6.35 -19.61
N ARG A 428 -12.60 -5.68 -20.76
CA ARG A 428 -13.76 -5.75 -21.66
C ARG A 428 -13.95 -7.18 -22.18
N ALA A 429 -12.89 -7.83 -22.68
CA ALA A 429 -12.98 -9.21 -23.19
C ALA A 429 -13.54 -10.18 -22.14
N VAL A 430 -13.10 -10.08 -20.88
CA VAL A 430 -13.66 -10.90 -19.79
C VAL A 430 -15.14 -10.57 -19.54
N MET A 431 -15.52 -9.30 -19.49
CA MET A 431 -16.88 -8.89 -19.14
C MET A 431 -17.91 -9.14 -20.26
N THR A 432 -17.46 -9.31 -21.51
CA THR A 432 -18.30 -9.62 -22.67
C THR A 432 -18.21 -11.08 -23.11
N ALA A 433 -17.47 -11.92 -22.41
CA ALA A 433 -17.34 -13.33 -22.72
C ALA A 433 -18.68 -14.08 -22.56
N PRO A 434 -18.92 -15.18 -23.30
CA PRO A 434 -20.18 -15.93 -23.28
C PRO A 434 -20.70 -16.29 -21.88
N ALA A 435 -19.82 -16.65 -20.94
CA ALA A 435 -20.20 -16.96 -19.57
C ALA A 435 -20.85 -15.82 -18.80
N MET A 436 -20.65 -14.55 -19.25
CA MET A 436 -21.27 -13.38 -18.65
C MET A 436 -22.66 -13.04 -19.25
N ALA A 437 -23.03 -13.62 -20.39
CA ALA A 437 -24.30 -13.31 -21.07
C ALA A 437 -25.55 -13.56 -20.19
N PRO A 438 -25.65 -14.62 -19.38
CA PRO A 438 -26.81 -14.82 -18.50
C PRO A 438 -26.99 -13.71 -17.45
N LEU A 439 -25.93 -12.95 -17.16
CA LEU A 439 -25.96 -11.85 -16.20
C LEU A 439 -26.42 -10.53 -16.83
N GLN A 440 -26.66 -10.49 -18.16
CA GLN A 440 -27.10 -9.32 -18.92
C GLN A 440 -26.20 -8.12 -18.68
N VAL A 441 -24.91 -8.29 -19.01
CA VAL A 441 -23.85 -7.30 -18.78
C VAL A 441 -23.88 -6.24 -19.84
N THR A 442 -23.81 -4.96 -19.45
CA THR A 442 -23.73 -3.81 -20.36
C THR A 442 -22.61 -2.86 -19.90
N GLU A 443 -21.71 -2.50 -20.81
CA GLU A 443 -20.66 -1.53 -20.52
C GLU A 443 -21.22 -0.12 -20.37
N MET A 444 -20.93 0.52 -19.24
CA MET A 444 -21.33 1.90 -18.93
C MET A 444 -20.18 2.90 -19.13
N ALA A 445 -18.95 2.46 -18.88
CA ALA A 445 -17.75 3.29 -19.04
C ALA A 445 -16.52 2.41 -19.29
N PRO A 446 -15.69 2.78 -20.30
CA PRO A 446 -15.72 3.98 -21.16
C PRO A 446 -16.81 3.97 -22.26
N GLY A 447 -17.45 2.83 -22.54
CA GLY A 447 -18.40 2.60 -23.64
C GLY A 447 -17.83 1.61 -24.67
N ALA A 448 -18.71 0.80 -25.28
CA ALA A 448 -18.33 -0.39 -26.05
C ALA A 448 -17.43 -0.08 -27.28
N ASP A 449 -17.80 0.90 -28.07
CA ASP A 449 -17.24 1.14 -29.39
C ASP A 449 -16.13 2.22 -29.42
N ARG A 450 -15.35 2.33 -28.31
CA ARG A 450 -14.28 3.31 -28.20
C ARG A 450 -12.99 2.81 -28.87
N THR A 451 -12.35 3.70 -29.62
CA THR A 451 -10.98 3.54 -30.13
C THR A 451 -9.96 3.56 -28.98
N ASP A 452 -8.71 3.19 -29.24
CA ASP A 452 -7.65 3.23 -28.21
C ASP A 452 -7.36 4.67 -27.75
N ASP A 453 -7.40 5.65 -28.65
CA ASP A 453 -7.24 7.06 -28.33
C ASP A 453 -8.39 7.58 -27.44
N GLU A 454 -9.64 7.23 -27.76
CA GLU A 454 -10.80 7.58 -26.93
C GLU A 454 -10.76 6.92 -25.55
N ILE A 455 -10.26 5.67 -25.46
CA ILE A 455 -10.04 4.99 -24.20
C ILE A 455 -8.96 5.74 -23.39
N LEU A 456 -7.84 6.10 -24.03
CA LEU A 456 -6.77 6.84 -23.35
C LEU A 456 -7.25 8.21 -22.86
N ASP A 457 -8.02 8.93 -23.67
CA ASP A 457 -8.62 10.20 -23.25
C ASP A 457 -9.58 10.04 -22.06
N TRP A 458 -10.37 8.96 -22.05
CA TRP A 458 -11.19 8.64 -20.91
C TRP A 458 -10.33 8.29 -19.68
N VAL A 459 -9.24 7.52 -19.84
CA VAL A 459 -8.28 7.21 -18.79
C VAL A 459 -7.72 8.49 -18.15
N LYS A 460 -7.29 9.47 -18.96
CA LYS A 460 -6.78 10.76 -18.47
C LYS A 460 -7.82 11.51 -17.62
N ARG A 461 -9.10 11.42 -17.96
CA ARG A 461 -10.19 12.10 -17.26
C ARG A 461 -10.70 11.35 -16.02
N ALA A 462 -10.62 10.00 -15.99
CA ALA A 462 -11.39 9.19 -15.05
C ALA A 462 -10.55 8.28 -14.15
N ALA A 463 -9.30 7.97 -14.52
CA ALA A 463 -8.48 7.07 -13.72
C ALA A 463 -7.97 7.73 -12.42
N GLU A 464 -7.59 6.88 -11.46
CA GLU A 464 -7.13 7.28 -10.13
C GLU A 464 -5.90 6.48 -9.73
N THR A 465 -5.15 6.96 -8.73
CA THR A 465 -4.15 6.16 -8.04
C THR A 465 -4.80 4.93 -7.40
N THR A 466 -4.06 3.83 -7.31
CA THR A 466 -4.49 2.66 -6.51
C THR A 466 -3.92 2.69 -5.09
N TYR A 467 -3.31 3.82 -4.70
CA TYR A 467 -2.83 4.09 -3.37
C TYR A 467 -1.59 3.26 -2.97
N HIS A 468 -0.71 3.00 -3.93
CA HIS A 468 0.52 2.22 -3.76
C HIS A 468 1.81 3.04 -3.94
N PRO A 469 1.93 4.30 -3.45
CA PRO A 469 3.13 5.10 -3.64
C PRO A 469 4.34 4.46 -3.00
N VAL A 470 5.47 4.43 -3.74
CA VAL A 470 6.75 3.86 -3.31
C VAL A 470 7.94 4.67 -3.86
N GLY A 471 9.14 4.38 -3.40
CA GLY A 471 10.37 4.71 -4.10
C GLY A 471 11.05 6.02 -3.73
N THR A 472 10.45 6.86 -2.92
CA THR A 472 10.89 8.24 -2.60
C THR A 472 12.13 8.34 -1.71
N CYS A 473 12.62 7.23 -1.19
CA CYS A 473 13.91 7.09 -0.50
C CYS A 473 14.58 5.80 -0.97
N LYS A 474 14.67 5.61 -2.31
CA LYS A 474 15.04 4.33 -2.91
C LYS A 474 16.35 3.77 -2.38
N MET A 475 16.40 2.46 -2.18
CA MET A 475 17.65 1.75 -1.92
C MET A 475 18.44 1.53 -3.21
N GLY A 476 19.75 1.51 -3.08
CA GLY A 476 20.65 1.26 -4.21
C GLY A 476 22.08 1.65 -3.95
N SER A 477 22.91 1.47 -4.99
CA SER A 477 24.34 1.83 -4.98
C SER A 477 24.66 3.07 -5.82
N ASP A 478 23.70 3.54 -6.63
CA ASP A 478 23.87 4.73 -7.48
C ASP A 478 23.81 6.05 -6.68
N ALA A 479 24.20 7.16 -7.31
CA ALA A 479 24.26 8.49 -6.69
C ALA A 479 22.88 9.03 -6.26
N ALA A 480 21.79 8.58 -6.89
CA ALA A 480 20.42 8.96 -6.54
C ALA A 480 19.78 8.04 -5.46
N SER A 481 20.56 7.10 -4.90
CA SER A 481 20.06 6.22 -3.84
C SER A 481 20.16 6.90 -2.48
N VAL A 482 19.05 6.84 -1.71
CA VAL A 482 18.94 7.45 -0.38
C VAL A 482 19.44 6.51 0.70
N VAL A 483 19.15 5.20 0.57
CA VAL A 483 19.62 4.19 1.51
C VAL A 483 20.43 3.11 0.81
N ASP A 484 21.34 2.46 1.55
CA ASP A 484 22.05 1.28 1.10
C ASP A 484 21.18 0.01 1.19
N ALA A 485 21.73 -1.14 0.74
CA ALA A 485 21.05 -2.44 0.81
C ALA A 485 20.74 -2.91 2.25
N ARG A 486 21.33 -2.29 3.26
CA ARG A 486 21.01 -2.50 4.69
C ARG A 486 20.05 -1.44 5.24
N LEU A 487 19.46 -0.63 4.37
CA LEU A 487 18.49 0.42 4.69
C LEU A 487 19.07 1.60 5.49
N ARG A 488 20.38 1.72 5.62
CA ARG A 488 21.04 2.85 6.29
C ARG A 488 21.04 4.06 5.36
N VAL A 489 20.68 5.22 5.90
CA VAL A 489 20.73 6.48 5.14
C VAL A 489 22.18 6.80 4.80
N ARG A 490 22.46 7.00 3.52
CA ARG A 490 23.82 7.21 3.02
C ARG A 490 24.41 8.49 3.61
N GLY A 491 25.60 8.37 4.21
CA GLY A 491 26.32 9.49 4.82
C GLY A 491 25.78 9.98 6.17
N ILE A 492 24.78 9.31 6.74
CA ILE A 492 24.26 9.59 8.09
C ILE A 492 24.31 8.30 8.93
N GLU A 493 25.01 8.35 10.05
CA GLU A 493 25.10 7.24 10.99
C GLU A 493 23.83 7.14 11.87
N ALA A 494 23.57 5.91 12.36
CA ALA A 494 22.47 5.62 13.29
C ALA A 494 21.07 6.01 12.78
N LEU A 495 20.87 6.02 11.46
CA LEU A 495 19.62 6.33 10.80
C LEU A 495 19.31 5.32 9.70
N ARG A 496 18.11 4.74 9.76
CA ARG A 496 17.57 3.86 8.70
C ARG A 496 16.20 4.31 8.27
N ILE A 497 15.83 3.93 7.03
CA ILE A 497 14.46 4.02 6.53
C ILE A 497 13.95 2.61 6.28
N ALA A 498 12.78 2.31 6.83
CA ALA A 498 12.18 0.98 6.74
C ALA A 498 10.67 1.09 6.45
N ASP A 499 10.32 1.38 5.20
CA ASP A 499 8.95 1.41 4.67
C ASP A 499 8.94 1.32 3.14
N ALA A 500 7.81 1.57 2.50
CA ALA A 500 7.67 1.47 1.05
C ALA A 500 8.51 2.50 0.27
N SER A 501 9.01 3.56 0.90
CA SER A 501 9.85 4.56 0.23
C SER A 501 11.18 3.99 -0.26
N ILE A 502 11.65 2.89 0.35
CA ILE A 502 12.95 2.30 -0.03
C ILE A 502 12.89 1.47 -1.33
N MET A 503 11.72 1.12 -1.82
CA MET A 503 11.56 0.26 -2.99
C MET A 503 12.16 0.94 -4.23
N PRO A 504 13.17 0.38 -4.92
CA PRO A 504 13.75 1.00 -6.10
C PRO A 504 12.80 0.94 -7.31
N THR A 505 11.97 -0.11 -7.37
CA THR A 505 10.87 -0.28 -8.31
C THR A 505 9.62 -0.74 -7.60
N LEU A 506 8.44 -0.44 -8.17
CA LEU A 506 7.16 -0.86 -7.65
C LEU A 506 6.97 -2.37 -7.82
N THR A 507 6.47 -3.04 -6.78
CA THR A 507 6.17 -4.48 -6.82
C THR A 507 4.89 -4.77 -7.59
N SER A 508 4.78 -5.97 -8.17
CA SER A 508 3.66 -6.42 -8.99
C SER A 508 2.41 -6.72 -8.17
N GLY A 509 1.74 -5.65 -7.74
CA GLY A 509 0.48 -5.69 -6.98
C GLY A 509 0.45 -4.74 -5.79
N ASN A 510 -0.38 -5.07 -4.80
CA ASN A 510 -0.57 -4.22 -3.61
C ASN A 510 0.70 -4.16 -2.75
N THR A 511 1.05 -2.99 -2.23
CA THR A 511 2.32 -2.74 -1.55
C THR A 511 2.32 -3.01 -0.03
N ASN A 512 1.19 -3.40 0.56
CA ASN A 512 1.12 -3.60 2.01
C ASN A 512 1.94 -4.81 2.49
N ALA A 513 1.85 -5.96 1.80
CA ALA A 513 2.63 -7.14 2.18
C ALA A 513 4.15 -6.92 2.00
N PRO A 514 4.65 -6.35 0.87
CA PRO A 514 6.05 -5.94 0.76
C PRO A 514 6.50 -4.97 1.86
N SER A 515 5.66 -4.00 2.25
CA SER A 515 6.00 -3.07 3.34
C SER A 515 6.15 -3.77 4.70
N ILE A 516 5.31 -4.75 4.99
CA ILE A 516 5.43 -5.58 6.21
C ILE A 516 6.71 -6.42 6.15
N MET A 517 7.01 -7.03 5.00
CA MET A 517 8.24 -7.79 4.77
C MET A 517 9.48 -6.91 4.96
N ILE A 518 9.47 -5.68 4.46
CA ILE A 518 10.55 -4.69 4.68
C ILE A 518 10.73 -4.46 6.19
N GLY A 519 9.66 -4.30 6.96
CA GLY A 519 9.72 -4.16 8.41
C GLY A 519 10.34 -5.37 9.11
N GLU A 520 9.98 -6.60 8.70
CA GLU A 520 10.55 -7.84 9.22
C GLU A 520 12.06 -7.95 8.95
N LYS A 521 12.45 -7.62 7.72
CA LYS A 521 13.85 -7.67 7.28
C LYS A 521 14.68 -6.54 7.90
N ALA A 522 14.14 -5.33 8.02
CA ALA A 522 14.80 -4.19 8.66
C ALA A 522 15.13 -4.49 10.13
N ALA A 523 14.17 -5.02 10.87
CA ALA A 523 14.39 -5.40 12.26
C ALA A 523 15.48 -6.48 12.42
N ASP A 524 15.49 -7.47 11.54
CA ASP A 524 16.54 -8.51 11.49
C ASP A 524 17.93 -7.89 11.23
N MET A 525 18.03 -6.94 10.30
CA MET A 525 19.27 -6.21 10.01
C MET A 525 19.76 -5.39 11.20
N VAL A 526 18.85 -4.64 11.86
CA VAL A 526 19.17 -3.80 13.03
C VAL A 526 19.71 -4.67 14.16
N LEU A 527 19.04 -5.79 14.46
CA LEU A 527 19.45 -6.70 15.54
C LEU A 527 20.78 -7.38 15.25
N LYS A 528 21.04 -7.80 14.00
CA LYS A 528 22.33 -8.39 13.59
C LYS A 528 23.48 -7.39 13.69
N ASP A 529 23.26 -6.14 13.27
CA ASP A 529 24.29 -5.10 13.36
C ASP A 529 24.60 -4.74 14.81
N ALA A 530 23.59 -4.77 15.70
CA ALA A 530 23.77 -4.51 17.13
C ALA A 530 24.61 -5.61 17.82
N VAL A 531 24.54 -6.85 17.36
CA VAL A 531 25.38 -7.97 17.87
C VAL A 531 26.81 -7.86 17.33
N ALA A 532 26.98 -7.48 16.08
CA ALA A 532 28.30 -7.33 15.47
C ALA A 532 29.11 -6.13 16.03
N ALA A 533 28.45 -5.17 16.68
CA ALA A 533 29.05 -3.99 17.31
C ALA A 533 29.43 -4.20 18.79
N GLN A 534 29.08 -5.34 19.40
CA GLN A 534 29.46 -5.77 20.76
C GLN A 534 30.74 -6.61 20.70
#